data_8c5625ec78af52cc24964c3333c7ff18
#
_entry.id   8c5625ec78af52cc24964c3333c7ff18
#
_cell.length_a   1.000
_cell.length_b   1.000
_cell.length_c   1.000
_cell.angle_alpha   90.00
_cell.angle_beta   90.00
_cell.angle_gamma   90.00
#
_symmetry.space_group_name_H-M   'P 1'
#
loop_
_entity.id
_entity.type
_entity.pdbx_description
1 polymer ?
#
loop_
_entity_poly.entity_id
_entity_poly.type
_entity_poly.pdbx_seq_one_letter_code
_entity_poly.pdbx_strand_id
1 'polypeptide(L)'
;SEYELNTYLTETFNAFRPYASVKHINFTYESNFRYLNVWIDKEKMDSILKNIISNALKYTPENGSVHIYASETNDSWNVEVNDTGIGIPANEQKKLFKIHFRGSNAINSKVTGSGIGLMLVWKLVHLHKGKINLSSVEHQGSSIKVSFPKDSKHFHKAHLATRTRELSTEQVPHVSPAEIY
;
A
#
# COMPACT_ATOMS: atom_id res chain seq x y z
N SER A 1 12.02 9.15 4.34
CA SER A 1 12.72 10.06 3.40
C SER A 1 11.73 10.86 2.58
N GLU A 2 12.18 11.99 2.03
CA GLU A 2 11.41 12.83 1.12
C GLU A 2 11.50 12.29 -0.32
N TYR A 3 10.36 12.25 -1.01
CA TYR A 3 10.26 11.79 -2.40
C TYR A 3 9.36 12.72 -3.21
N GLU A 4 9.70 12.91 -4.50
CA GLU A 4 8.78 13.52 -5.45
C GLU A 4 7.73 12.45 -5.86
N LEU A 5 6.50 12.68 -5.44
CA LEU A 5 5.45 11.67 -5.46
C LEU A 5 5.05 11.25 -6.88
N ASN A 6 4.97 12.19 -7.82
CA ASN A 6 4.54 11.86 -9.19
C ASN A 6 5.57 10.98 -9.91
N THR A 7 6.86 11.27 -9.74
CA THR A 7 7.95 10.41 -10.24
C THR A 7 7.88 9.02 -9.64
N TYR A 8 7.77 8.94 -8.30
CA TYR A 8 7.69 7.68 -7.58
C TYR A 8 6.49 6.82 -8.03
N LEU A 9 5.31 7.43 -8.17
CA LEU A 9 4.11 6.71 -8.62
C LEU A 9 4.22 6.31 -10.10
N THR A 10 4.80 7.15 -10.95
CA THR A 10 5.02 6.82 -12.37
C THR A 10 5.98 5.64 -12.53
N GLU A 11 7.05 5.58 -11.77
CA GLU A 11 7.99 4.44 -11.76
C GLU A 11 7.29 3.16 -11.28
N THR A 12 6.52 3.26 -10.19
CA THR A 12 5.73 2.14 -9.66
C THR A 12 4.72 1.64 -10.70
N PHE A 13 3.97 2.54 -11.33
CA PHE A 13 3.02 2.20 -12.39
C PHE A 13 3.71 1.51 -13.57
N ASN A 14 4.82 2.04 -14.06
CA ASN A 14 5.55 1.48 -15.18
C ASN A 14 6.06 0.05 -14.91
N ALA A 15 6.40 -0.27 -13.65
CA ALA A 15 6.81 -1.61 -13.26
C ALA A 15 5.69 -2.67 -13.43
N PHE A 16 4.41 -2.26 -13.41
CA PHE A 16 3.27 -3.16 -13.60
C PHE A 16 2.76 -3.26 -15.03
N ARG A 17 3.20 -2.38 -15.95
CA ARG A 17 2.78 -2.42 -17.37
C ARG A 17 2.95 -3.79 -18.05
N PRO A 18 4.06 -4.53 -17.85
CA PRO A 18 4.21 -5.84 -18.46
C PRO A 18 3.13 -6.84 -18.02
N TYR A 19 2.74 -6.81 -16.74
CA TYR A 19 1.68 -7.68 -16.20
C TYR A 19 0.31 -7.35 -16.79
N ALA A 20 0.00 -6.07 -16.92
CA ALA A 20 -1.24 -5.61 -17.55
C ALA A 20 -1.29 -6.01 -19.03
N SER A 21 -0.17 -5.87 -19.75
CA SER A 21 -0.06 -6.20 -21.17
C SER A 21 -0.34 -7.68 -21.47
N VAL A 22 0.16 -8.60 -20.63
CA VAL A 22 -0.07 -10.06 -20.79
C VAL A 22 -1.56 -10.42 -20.76
N LYS A 23 -2.38 -9.66 -20.00
CA LYS A 23 -3.83 -9.85 -19.90
C LYS A 23 -4.63 -8.90 -20.78
N HIS A 24 -3.97 -8.11 -21.63
CA HIS A 24 -4.61 -7.06 -22.44
C HIS A 24 -5.46 -6.08 -21.63
N ILE A 25 -5.07 -5.83 -20.35
CA ILE A 25 -5.76 -4.89 -19.47
C ILE A 25 -5.44 -3.46 -19.91
N ASN A 26 -6.47 -2.62 -20.07
CA ASN A 26 -6.29 -1.18 -20.23
C ASN A 26 -5.82 -0.59 -18.90
N PHE A 27 -4.50 -0.36 -18.78
CA PHE A 27 -3.84 0.07 -17.55
C PHE A 27 -3.40 1.52 -17.69
N THR A 28 -4.01 2.42 -16.91
CA THR A 28 -3.80 3.87 -16.99
C THR A 28 -3.45 4.50 -15.66
N TYR A 29 -2.69 5.60 -15.71
CA TYR A 29 -2.32 6.41 -14.55
C TYR A 29 -2.55 7.89 -14.85
N GLU A 30 -3.17 8.59 -13.91
CA GLU A 30 -3.39 10.03 -13.93
C GLU A 30 -3.12 10.65 -12.57
N SER A 31 -2.72 11.93 -12.55
CA SER A 31 -2.59 12.72 -11.33
C SER A 31 -3.15 14.13 -11.50
N ASN A 32 -3.71 14.71 -10.43
CA ASN A 32 -4.15 16.11 -10.43
C ASN A 32 -3.06 17.10 -10.01
N PHE A 33 -1.84 16.61 -9.80
CA PHE A 33 -0.66 17.42 -9.49
C PHE A 33 0.50 17.08 -10.44
N ARG A 34 1.31 18.08 -10.75
CA ARG A 34 2.53 17.89 -11.56
C ARG A 34 3.74 17.55 -10.70
N TYR A 35 3.81 18.16 -9.52
CA TYR A 35 4.93 18.04 -8.60
C TYR A 35 4.42 18.10 -7.15
N LEU A 36 4.80 17.13 -6.35
CA LEU A 36 4.45 17.06 -4.93
C LEU A 36 5.51 16.29 -4.15
N ASN A 37 6.19 16.98 -3.24
CA ASN A 37 7.11 16.33 -2.31
C ASN A 37 6.35 15.80 -1.09
N VAL A 38 6.63 14.54 -0.75
CA VAL A 38 6.04 13.85 0.40
C VAL A 38 7.09 13.10 1.19
N TRP A 39 6.88 12.96 2.49
CA TRP A 39 7.69 12.11 3.34
C TRP A 39 7.07 10.73 3.42
N ILE A 40 7.79 9.72 2.99
CA ILE A 40 7.35 8.32 3.02
C ILE A 40 8.44 7.37 3.49
N ASP A 41 8.03 6.25 4.08
CA ASP A 41 8.83 5.04 4.19
C ASP A 41 8.64 4.26 2.89
N LYS A 42 9.66 4.29 2.02
CA LYS A 42 9.57 3.74 0.66
C LYS A 42 9.23 2.25 0.66
N GLU A 43 9.87 1.44 1.52
CA GLU A 43 9.64 0.00 1.56
C GLU A 43 8.19 -0.34 1.92
N LYS A 44 7.65 0.38 2.90
CA LYS A 44 6.25 0.19 3.32
C LYS A 44 5.28 0.71 2.27
N MET A 45 5.59 1.83 1.62
CA MET A 45 4.77 2.37 0.54
C MET A 45 4.79 1.47 -0.69
N ASP A 46 5.95 0.94 -1.07
CA ASP A 46 6.08 -0.09 -2.11
C ASP A 46 5.20 -1.30 -1.79
N SER A 47 5.21 -1.74 -0.54
CA SER A 47 4.38 -2.87 -0.09
C SER A 47 2.88 -2.58 -0.20
N ILE A 48 2.44 -1.36 0.15
CA ILE A 48 1.04 -0.93 0.00
C ILE A 48 0.64 -0.94 -1.47
N LEU A 49 1.38 -0.22 -2.32
CA LEU A 49 1.03 -0.05 -3.74
C LEU A 49 1.10 -1.37 -4.50
N LYS A 50 2.14 -2.18 -4.27
CA LYS A 50 2.28 -3.52 -4.88
C LYS A 50 1.09 -4.42 -4.56
N ASN A 51 0.63 -4.44 -3.31
CA ASN A 51 -0.52 -5.26 -2.93
C ASN A 51 -1.81 -4.78 -3.59
N ILE A 52 -2.07 -3.48 -3.63
CA ILE A 52 -3.31 -2.94 -4.21
C ILE A 52 -3.31 -3.13 -5.73
N ILE A 53 -2.23 -2.73 -6.43
CA ILE A 53 -2.14 -2.79 -7.89
C ILE A 53 -2.12 -4.25 -8.38
N SER A 54 -1.34 -5.12 -7.73
CA SER A 54 -1.30 -6.53 -8.10
C SER A 54 -2.66 -7.21 -7.91
N ASN A 55 -3.41 -6.86 -6.87
CA ASN A 55 -4.78 -7.38 -6.68
C ASN A 55 -5.71 -6.88 -7.79
N ALA A 56 -5.69 -5.59 -8.14
CA ALA A 56 -6.49 -5.05 -9.22
C ALA A 56 -6.21 -5.79 -10.55
N LEU A 57 -4.94 -5.91 -10.95
CA LEU A 57 -4.56 -6.63 -12.18
C LEU A 57 -4.89 -8.12 -12.14
N LYS A 58 -4.80 -8.74 -10.97
CA LYS A 58 -5.04 -10.16 -10.75
C LYS A 58 -6.52 -10.52 -10.90
N TYR A 59 -7.40 -9.72 -10.31
CA TYR A 59 -8.84 -9.96 -10.29
C TYR A 59 -9.61 -9.31 -11.44
N THR A 60 -8.97 -8.50 -12.26
CA THR A 60 -9.52 -8.00 -13.52
C THR A 60 -9.39 -9.06 -14.61
N PRO A 61 -10.45 -9.40 -15.33
CA PRO A 61 -10.38 -10.32 -16.47
C PRO A 61 -9.61 -9.74 -17.64
N GLU A 62 -9.28 -10.57 -18.61
CA GLU A 62 -8.73 -10.13 -19.92
C GLU A 62 -9.60 -9.04 -20.55
N ASN A 63 -8.95 -8.06 -21.17
CA ASN A 63 -9.57 -6.89 -21.79
C ASN A 63 -10.33 -5.98 -20.83
N GLY A 64 -10.19 -6.17 -19.52
CA GLY A 64 -10.71 -5.26 -18.51
C GLY A 64 -9.86 -4.00 -18.38
N SER A 65 -10.16 -3.19 -17.35
CA SER A 65 -9.46 -1.91 -17.10
C SER A 65 -9.01 -1.81 -15.65
N VAL A 66 -7.82 -1.23 -15.45
CA VAL A 66 -7.33 -0.79 -14.14
C VAL A 66 -6.84 0.65 -14.29
N HIS A 67 -7.44 1.54 -13.54
CA HIS A 67 -7.11 2.97 -13.54
C HIS A 67 -6.55 3.38 -12.18
N ILE A 68 -5.37 4.01 -12.16
CA ILE A 68 -4.74 4.57 -10.99
C ILE A 68 -4.87 6.08 -11.05
N TYR A 69 -5.44 6.67 -10.01
CA TYR A 69 -5.59 8.11 -9.88
C TYR A 69 -4.90 8.62 -8.62
N ALA A 70 -3.90 9.50 -8.78
CA ALA A 70 -3.25 10.18 -7.69
C ALA A 70 -3.81 11.59 -7.54
N SER A 71 -4.11 11.99 -6.32
CA SER A 71 -4.66 13.32 -6.06
C SER A 71 -4.12 13.93 -4.77
N GLU A 72 -4.08 15.26 -4.73
CA GLU A 72 -3.78 16.00 -3.53
C GLU A 72 -4.94 16.89 -3.11
N THR A 73 -5.04 17.13 -1.81
CA THR A 73 -5.86 18.14 -1.15
C THR A 73 -4.95 19.06 -0.33
N ASN A 74 -5.52 19.99 0.41
CA ASN A 74 -4.73 20.87 1.29
C ASN A 74 -3.95 20.08 2.34
N ASP A 75 -4.53 19.02 2.91
CA ASP A 75 -4.01 18.30 4.08
C ASP A 75 -3.49 16.90 3.78
N SER A 76 -3.82 16.35 2.61
CA SER A 76 -3.51 14.95 2.28
C SER A 76 -3.17 14.76 0.80
N TRP A 77 -2.52 13.65 0.53
CA TRP A 77 -2.40 13.07 -0.81
C TRP A 77 -3.01 11.67 -0.81
N ASN A 78 -3.49 11.26 -1.97
CA ASN A 78 -4.28 10.04 -2.13
C ASN A 78 -3.81 9.27 -3.35
N VAL A 79 -3.92 7.94 -3.27
CA VAL A 79 -3.85 7.05 -4.44
C VAL A 79 -5.10 6.19 -4.44
N GLU A 80 -5.79 6.19 -5.57
CA GLU A 80 -7.00 5.41 -5.81
C GLU A 80 -6.76 4.46 -6.97
N VAL A 81 -7.04 3.18 -6.76
CA VAL A 81 -6.92 2.14 -7.78
C VAL A 81 -8.31 1.59 -8.04
N ASN A 82 -8.78 1.80 -9.26
CA ASN A 82 -10.10 1.38 -9.74
C ASN A 82 -9.92 0.24 -10.74
N ASP A 83 -10.62 -0.86 -10.55
CA ASP A 83 -10.62 -2.00 -11.46
C ASP A 83 -12.03 -2.39 -11.91
N THR A 84 -12.12 -3.00 -13.09
CA THR A 84 -13.36 -3.60 -13.62
C THR A 84 -13.37 -5.12 -13.40
N GLY A 85 -12.86 -5.55 -12.28
CA GLY A 85 -12.71 -6.96 -11.93
C GLY A 85 -13.97 -7.63 -11.43
N ILE A 86 -13.79 -8.79 -10.82
CA ILE A 86 -14.89 -9.61 -10.30
C ILE A 86 -15.69 -8.93 -9.16
N GLY A 87 -15.17 -7.83 -8.62
CA GLY A 87 -15.76 -7.15 -7.47
C GLY A 87 -15.77 -8.01 -6.20
N ILE A 88 -16.44 -7.53 -5.18
CA ILE A 88 -16.47 -8.16 -3.85
C ILE A 88 -17.90 -8.11 -3.32
N PRO A 89 -18.48 -9.25 -2.90
CA PRO A 89 -19.80 -9.30 -2.30
C PRO A 89 -19.93 -8.36 -1.08
N ALA A 90 -21.01 -7.63 -0.97
CA ALA A 90 -21.19 -6.58 0.03
C ALA A 90 -21.03 -7.07 1.49
N ASN A 91 -21.49 -8.29 1.78
CA ASN A 91 -21.38 -8.92 3.10
C ASN A 91 -19.95 -9.37 3.44
N GLU A 92 -19.03 -9.35 2.48
CA GLU A 92 -17.64 -9.79 2.63
C GLU A 92 -16.66 -8.62 2.70
N GLN A 93 -17.03 -7.43 2.22
CA GLN A 93 -16.12 -6.28 2.13
C GLN A 93 -15.46 -5.92 3.47
N LYS A 94 -16.22 -5.93 4.57
CA LYS A 94 -15.68 -5.65 5.91
C LYS A 94 -14.72 -6.71 6.44
N LYS A 95 -14.72 -7.90 5.85
CA LYS A 95 -13.86 -9.02 6.27
C LYS A 95 -12.51 -9.04 5.57
N LEU A 96 -12.35 -8.31 4.45
CA LEU A 96 -11.14 -8.32 3.61
C LEU A 96 -9.88 -7.84 4.33
N PHE A 97 -10.05 -7.02 5.34
CA PHE A 97 -8.93 -6.54 6.16
C PHE A 97 -8.59 -7.48 7.34
N LYS A 98 -9.26 -8.62 7.45
CA LYS A 98 -8.94 -9.67 8.44
C LYS A 98 -7.90 -10.63 7.88
N ILE A 99 -7.14 -11.26 8.79
CA ILE A 99 -6.11 -12.24 8.43
C ILE A 99 -6.73 -13.43 7.69
N HIS A 100 -6.09 -13.85 6.60
CA HIS A 100 -6.46 -15.02 5.79
C HIS A 100 -7.87 -14.99 5.20
N PHE A 101 -8.50 -13.81 5.13
CA PHE A 101 -9.79 -13.72 4.46
C PHE A 101 -9.62 -13.57 2.95
N ARG A 102 -10.39 -14.34 2.20
CA ARG A 102 -10.57 -14.22 0.75
C ARG A 102 -12.05 -14.24 0.44
N GLY A 103 -12.47 -13.36 -0.47
CA GLY A 103 -13.87 -13.36 -0.94
C GLY A 103 -14.25 -14.70 -1.59
N SER A 104 -15.48 -15.12 -1.43
CA SER A 104 -15.99 -16.37 -1.98
C SER A 104 -15.85 -16.46 -3.49
N ASN A 105 -16.10 -15.36 -4.20
CA ASN A 105 -15.93 -15.27 -5.65
C ASN A 105 -14.45 -15.36 -6.08
N ALA A 106 -13.52 -14.85 -5.26
CA ALA A 106 -12.07 -14.97 -5.50
C ALA A 106 -11.58 -16.41 -5.31
N ILE A 107 -12.11 -17.15 -4.36
CA ILE A 107 -11.81 -18.58 -4.14
C ILE A 107 -12.27 -19.40 -5.36
N ASN A 108 -13.45 -19.12 -5.86
CA ASN A 108 -14.05 -19.82 -7.00
C ASN A 108 -13.40 -19.46 -8.35
N SER A 109 -12.70 -18.35 -8.45
CA SER A 109 -12.07 -17.84 -9.69
C SER A 109 -10.76 -18.51 -10.11
N LYS A 110 -10.29 -19.57 -9.45
CA LYS A 110 -8.97 -20.22 -9.66
C LYS A 110 -7.76 -19.26 -9.47
N VAL A 111 -7.97 -18.06 -8.98
CA VAL A 111 -6.92 -17.06 -8.76
C VAL A 111 -6.20 -17.35 -7.45
N THR A 112 -4.89 -17.59 -7.49
CA THR A 112 -4.08 -17.91 -6.30
C THR A 112 -3.87 -16.68 -5.40
N GLY A 113 -3.99 -16.82 -4.08
CA GLY A 113 -3.69 -15.75 -3.13
C GLY A 113 -3.76 -16.21 -1.68
N SER A 114 -2.96 -15.57 -0.83
CA SER A 114 -2.84 -15.92 0.60
C SER A 114 -3.92 -15.29 1.50
N GLY A 115 -4.64 -14.26 1.03
CA GLY A 115 -5.57 -13.48 1.85
C GLY A 115 -4.89 -12.56 2.87
N ILE A 116 -3.59 -12.32 2.74
CA ILE A 116 -2.80 -11.50 3.69
C ILE A 116 -2.61 -10.07 3.17
N GLY A 117 -2.63 -9.87 1.84
CA GLY A 117 -2.22 -8.61 1.21
C GLY A 117 -3.01 -7.39 1.68
N LEU A 118 -4.34 -7.43 1.69
CA LEU A 118 -5.17 -6.28 2.10
C LEU A 118 -5.11 -6.02 3.62
N MET A 119 -4.94 -7.05 4.43
CA MET A 119 -4.68 -6.87 5.86
C MET A 119 -3.35 -6.15 6.09
N LEU A 120 -2.30 -6.53 5.35
CA LEU A 120 -1.00 -5.83 5.41
C LEU A 120 -1.14 -4.37 4.97
N VAL A 121 -1.84 -4.11 3.87
CA VAL A 121 -2.15 -2.73 3.41
C VAL A 121 -2.83 -1.94 4.53
N TRP A 122 -3.86 -2.48 5.14
CA TRP A 122 -4.58 -1.83 6.25
C TRP A 122 -3.62 -1.45 7.39
N LYS A 123 -2.79 -2.39 7.85
CA LYS A 123 -1.81 -2.14 8.92
C LYS A 123 -0.80 -1.05 8.55
N LEU A 124 -0.22 -1.12 7.34
CA LEU A 124 0.78 -0.18 6.89
C LEU A 124 0.21 1.23 6.67
N VAL A 125 -1.01 1.34 6.12
CA VAL A 125 -1.71 2.62 5.98
C VAL A 125 -1.96 3.27 7.35
N HIS A 126 -2.44 2.51 8.33
CA HIS A 126 -2.65 3.03 9.69
C HIS A 126 -1.35 3.41 10.41
N LEU A 127 -0.26 2.65 10.18
CA LEU A 127 1.06 3.01 10.69
C LEU A 127 1.53 4.39 10.19
N HIS A 128 1.17 4.74 8.93
CA HIS A 128 1.43 6.05 8.32
C HIS A 128 0.37 7.11 8.63
N LYS A 129 -0.49 6.88 9.65
CA LYS A 129 -1.61 7.78 9.99
C LYS A 129 -2.57 8.04 8.83
N GLY A 130 -2.54 7.16 7.84
CA GLY A 130 -3.40 7.22 6.67
C GLY A 130 -4.78 6.60 6.90
N LYS A 131 -5.60 6.68 5.85
CA LYS A 131 -6.94 6.08 5.78
C LYS A 131 -7.03 5.20 4.55
N ILE A 132 -7.81 4.13 4.64
CA ILE A 132 -8.13 3.26 3.51
C ILE A 132 -9.64 3.17 3.36
N ASN A 133 -10.12 3.36 2.13
CA ASN A 133 -11.51 3.20 1.75
C ASN A 133 -11.60 2.14 0.65
N LEU A 134 -12.59 1.27 0.76
CA LEU A 134 -12.94 0.28 -0.23
C LEU A 134 -14.40 0.48 -0.64
N SER A 135 -14.64 0.53 -1.93
CA SER A 135 -15.96 0.46 -2.54
C SER A 135 -15.92 -0.63 -3.62
N SER A 136 -16.88 -1.52 -3.63
CA SER A 136 -16.92 -2.60 -4.61
C SER A 136 -18.33 -3.05 -4.87
N VAL A 137 -18.59 -3.44 -6.11
CA VAL A 137 -19.84 -4.08 -6.53
C VAL A 137 -19.46 -5.39 -7.22
N GLU A 138 -20.05 -6.49 -6.76
CA GLU A 138 -19.81 -7.80 -7.34
C GLU A 138 -20.09 -7.80 -8.85
N HIS A 139 -19.18 -8.37 -9.62
CA HIS A 139 -19.16 -8.38 -11.10
C HIS A 139 -19.01 -7.01 -11.80
N GLN A 140 -18.74 -5.93 -11.08
CA GLN A 140 -18.54 -4.60 -11.67
C GLN A 140 -17.15 -4.02 -11.36
N GLY A 141 -16.44 -4.57 -10.37
CA GLY A 141 -15.10 -4.16 -9.99
C GLY A 141 -15.00 -3.54 -8.61
N SER A 142 -13.84 -2.98 -8.32
CA SER A 142 -13.51 -2.41 -7.01
C SER A 142 -12.77 -1.09 -7.15
N SER A 143 -12.92 -0.24 -6.15
CA SER A 143 -12.12 0.96 -5.91
C SER A 143 -11.48 0.86 -4.54
N ILE A 144 -10.15 0.94 -4.47
CA ILE A 144 -9.40 1.04 -3.22
C ILE A 144 -8.68 2.38 -3.22
N LYS A 145 -9.00 3.23 -2.25
CA LYS A 145 -8.38 4.54 -2.04
C LYS A 145 -7.60 4.53 -0.74
N VAL A 146 -6.32 4.87 -0.81
CA VAL A 146 -5.46 5.16 0.34
C VAL A 146 -5.15 6.63 0.40
N SER A 147 -5.21 7.20 1.60
CA SER A 147 -5.00 8.64 1.85
C SER A 147 -3.97 8.82 2.95
N PHE A 148 -3.03 9.73 2.76
CA PHE A 148 -1.95 9.99 3.71
C PHE A 148 -1.86 11.48 4.01
N PRO A 149 -1.57 11.89 5.26
CA PRO A 149 -1.37 13.29 5.58
C PRO A 149 -0.09 13.82 4.91
N LYS A 150 -0.12 15.08 4.45
CA LYS A 150 1.06 15.79 3.95
C LYS A 150 2.05 16.15 5.05
N ASP A 151 1.58 16.22 6.31
CA ASP A 151 2.40 16.59 7.46
C ASP A 151 3.43 15.49 7.80
N SER A 152 4.70 15.88 7.82
CA SER A 152 5.84 14.99 8.14
C SER A 152 6.08 14.80 9.65
N LYS A 153 5.37 15.50 10.52
CA LYS A 153 5.62 15.51 11.98
C LYS A 153 5.61 14.13 12.63
N HIS A 154 4.83 13.20 12.08
CA HIS A 154 4.78 11.83 12.59
C HIS A 154 6.04 11.00 12.27
N PHE A 155 6.77 11.32 11.20
CA PHE A 155 8.04 10.66 10.86
C PHE A 155 9.19 11.11 11.75
N HIS A 156 9.24 12.38 12.14
CA HIS A 156 10.28 12.90 13.03
C HIS A 156 10.24 12.25 14.42
N LYS A 157 9.06 11.99 14.98
CA LYS A 157 8.92 11.31 16.27
C LYS A 157 9.37 9.85 16.24
N ALA A 158 9.11 9.13 15.16
CA ALA A 158 9.54 7.73 14.99
C ALA A 158 11.08 7.62 14.87
N HIS A 159 11.73 8.53 14.15
CA HIS A 159 13.19 8.56 14.01
C HIS A 159 13.91 8.87 15.32
N LEU A 160 13.37 9.76 16.15
CA LEU A 160 13.92 10.05 17.46
C LEU A 160 13.77 8.85 18.42
N ALA A 161 12.66 8.13 18.38
CA ALA A 161 12.44 6.94 19.21
C ALA A 161 13.38 5.77 18.84
N THR A 162 13.69 5.58 17.54
CA THR A 162 14.64 4.56 17.08
C THR A 162 16.06 4.93 17.49
N ARG A 163 16.47 6.20 17.33
CA ARG A 163 17.79 6.68 17.72
C ARG A 163 18.06 6.62 19.23
N THR A 164 17.01 6.84 20.04
CA THR A 164 17.09 6.71 21.50
C THR A 164 17.20 5.24 21.92
N ARG A 165 16.63 4.30 21.18
CA ARG A 165 16.78 2.85 21.43
C ARG A 165 18.18 2.34 21.05
N GLU A 166 18.74 2.80 19.96
CA GLU A 166 20.10 2.44 19.54
C GLU A 166 21.16 2.96 20.50
N LEU A 167 20.99 4.17 21.05
CA LEU A 167 21.89 4.76 22.05
C LEU A 167 21.79 4.11 23.44
N SER A 168 20.68 3.45 23.75
CA SER A 168 20.50 2.73 25.03
C SER A 168 20.99 1.27 25.00
N THR A 169 21.37 0.72 23.83
CA THR A 169 21.93 -0.63 23.69
C THR A 169 23.46 -0.66 23.68
N GLU A 170 24.15 0.50 23.66
CA GLU A 170 25.61 0.58 23.66
C GLU A 170 26.27 0.75 25.05
N GLN A 171 25.54 0.58 26.15
CA GLN A 171 26.14 0.49 27.47
C GLN A 171 26.32 -0.97 27.89
N VAL A 172 27.36 -1.62 27.37
CA VAL A 172 27.91 -2.86 27.94
C VAL A 172 28.75 -2.45 29.15
N PRO A 173 28.51 -2.98 30.36
CA PRO A 173 29.36 -2.73 31.51
C PRO A 173 30.73 -3.38 31.28
N HIS A 174 31.78 -2.58 31.36
CA HIS A 174 33.16 -3.04 31.46
C HIS A 174 33.32 -3.84 32.76
N VAL A 175 33.43 -5.16 32.66
CA VAL A 175 33.91 -5.99 33.75
C VAL A 175 35.42 -5.98 33.74
N SER A 176 36.00 -5.35 34.74
CA SER A 176 37.46 -5.36 34.98
C SER A 176 37.90 -6.77 35.37
N PRO A 177 39.03 -7.28 34.86
CA PRO A 177 39.57 -8.56 35.30
C PRO A 177 40.53 -8.33 36.48
N ALA A 178 40.06 -8.48 37.70
CA ALA A 178 40.90 -8.67 38.85
C ALA A 178 40.09 -9.41 39.95
N GLU A 179 40.44 -10.67 40.10
CA GLU A 179 40.61 -11.42 41.34
C GLU A 179 40.37 -12.91 41.09
N ILE A 180 41.48 -13.55 40.74
CA ILE A 180 41.67 -14.98 40.93
C ILE A 180 42.69 -15.12 42.07
N TYR A 181 42.20 -15.58 43.23
CA TYR A 181 42.92 -16.39 44.20
C TYR A 181 41.93 -17.31 44.89
#